data_eadce632fd752bf99edb88e39812d556
#
_entry.id   eadce632fd752bf99edb88e39812d556
#
_cell.length_a   1.000
_cell.length_b   1.000
_cell.length_c   1.000
_cell.angle_alpha   90.00
_cell.angle_beta   90.00
_cell.angle_gamma   90.00
#
_symmetry.space_group_name_H-M   'P 1'
#
loop_
_entity.id
_entity.type
_entity.pdbx_description
1 polymer ?
#
loop_
_entity_poly.entity_id
_entity_poly.type
_entity_poly.pdbx_seq_one_letter_code
_entity_poly.pdbx_strand_id
1 'polypeptide(L)'
;IFSKSVKTLPETEKTWVLLENDYADVKNKRGEILYRIKECVDDFSYSCTDTAGHKKTVKLTEKRIVTFNPKLAAKQKYEINRQVEKAKKLKASQAKRSEYGDSSKYVSFIPTNKKGEETEGAVKVEINEKAIENARRFAGYNMIVTSEIHMAASKVYAAYHNLWRIEESFRVMKSQLDARPVYLQKQETITGHFLICYLAVLLTRILQIHILKNQYGTEEIFDFIRDFRVAKISDRKYNFSPDIFIYEILCSIQYFSTNSINSPATAICRSDSSLLAI
;
A
#
# COMPACT_ATOMS: atom_id res chain seq x y z
N ILE A 1 -9.87 -11.59 -0.27
CA ILE A 1 -9.45 -10.73 -1.41
C ILE A 1 -7.93 -10.75 -1.46
N PHE A 2 -7.35 -11.09 -2.62
CA PHE A 2 -5.89 -11.06 -2.84
C PHE A 2 -5.57 -10.67 -4.28
N SER A 3 -4.34 -10.22 -4.54
CA SER A 3 -3.89 -9.94 -5.91
C SER A 3 -3.21 -11.16 -6.52
N LYS A 4 -3.42 -11.35 -7.81
CA LYS A 4 -2.76 -12.39 -8.60
C LYS A 4 -1.98 -11.75 -9.75
N SER A 5 -0.75 -12.18 -9.95
CA SER A 5 0.07 -11.62 -11.02
C SER A 5 -0.49 -12.03 -12.39
N VAL A 6 -0.81 -11.05 -13.22
CA VAL A 6 -1.29 -11.30 -14.59
C VAL A 6 -0.24 -12.02 -15.45
N LYS A 7 1.05 -11.80 -15.17
CA LYS A 7 2.16 -12.39 -15.91
C LYS A 7 2.29 -13.90 -15.75
N THR A 8 1.78 -14.45 -14.65
CA THR A 8 1.86 -15.88 -14.30
C THR A 8 0.61 -16.67 -14.69
N LEU A 9 -0.38 -16.03 -15.30
CA LEU A 9 -1.62 -16.68 -15.74
C LEU A 9 -1.39 -17.59 -16.95
N PRO A 10 -2.26 -18.58 -17.16
CA PRO A 10 -2.35 -19.31 -18.42
C PRO A 10 -2.61 -18.38 -19.62
N GLU A 11 -2.19 -18.77 -20.83
CA GLU A 11 -2.34 -17.91 -22.02
C GLU A 11 -3.80 -17.56 -22.34
N THR A 12 -4.74 -18.48 -22.10
CA THR A 12 -6.17 -18.22 -22.26
C THR A 12 -6.66 -17.07 -21.38
N GLU A 13 -6.25 -17.07 -20.11
CA GLU A 13 -6.58 -16.00 -19.16
C GLU A 13 -5.86 -14.70 -19.51
N LYS A 14 -4.60 -14.76 -19.95
CA LYS A 14 -3.86 -13.58 -20.43
C LYS A 14 -4.54 -12.94 -21.63
N THR A 15 -5.03 -13.75 -22.55
CA THR A 15 -5.79 -13.27 -23.72
C THR A 15 -7.06 -12.57 -23.26
N TRP A 16 -7.81 -13.17 -22.33
CA TRP A 16 -9.01 -12.55 -21.76
C TRP A 16 -8.69 -11.20 -21.08
N VAL A 17 -7.61 -11.11 -20.31
CA VAL A 17 -7.17 -9.85 -19.69
C VAL A 17 -6.91 -8.77 -20.71
N LEU A 18 -6.28 -9.10 -21.85
CA LEU A 18 -5.86 -8.13 -22.84
C LEU A 18 -6.97 -7.75 -23.83
N LEU A 19 -8.05 -8.56 -23.95
CA LEU A 19 -9.19 -8.21 -24.76
C LEU A 19 -9.83 -6.93 -24.20
N GLU A 20 -9.93 -5.91 -25.04
CA GLU A 20 -10.49 -4.59 -24.65
C GLU A 20 -12.01 -4.62 -24.42
N ASN A 21 -12.68 -5.66 -24.94
CA ASN A 21 -14.12 -5.83 -24.74
C ASN A 21 -14.44 -6.02 -23.25
N ASP A 22 -15.62 -5.58 -22.86
CA ASP A 22 -16.19 -5.72 -21.52
C ASP A 22 -15.49 -4.90 -20.42
N TYR A 23 -14.55 -4.03 -20.76
CA TYR A 23 -14.00 -3.06 -19.81
C TYR A 23 -14.95 -1.87 -19.62
N ALA A 24 -15.38 -1.64 -18.38
CA ALA A 24 -16.10 -0.45 -17.97
C ALA A 24 -15.11 0.65 -17.54
N ASP A 25 -15.32 1.88 -17.99
CA ASP A 25 -14.50 3.02 -17.61
C ASP A 25 -14.97 3.58 -16.26
N VAL A 26 -14.03 3.74 -15.33
CA VAL A 26 -14.25 4.46 -14.07
C VAL A 26 -13.60 5.83 -14.20
N LYS A 27 -14.42 6.89 -14.17
CA LYS A 27 -14.00 8.29 -14.40
C LYS A 27 -14.04 9.09 -13.11
N ASN A 28 -13.20 10.12 -13.05
CA ASN A 28 -13.24 11.11 -11.98
C ASN A 28 -14.33 12.16 -12.24
N LYS A 29 -14.51 13.12 -11.31
CA LYS A 29 -15.48 14.23 -11.45
C LYS A 29 -15.20 15.14 -12.67
N ARG A 30 -13.99 15.09 -13.24
CA ARG A 30 -13.59 15.86 -14.43
C ARG A 30 -13.74 15.08 -15.73
N GLY A 31 -14.28 13.84 -15.69
CA GLY A 31 -14.48 12.98 -16.86
C GLY A 31 -13.22 12.20 -17.30
N GLU A 32 -12.08 12.32 -16.59
CA GLU A 32 -10.87 11.59 -16.92
C GLU A 32 -10.96 10.14 -16.44
N ILE A 33 -10.50 9.19 -17.25
CA ILE A 33 -10.46 7.78 -16.89
C ILE A 33 -9.41 7.58 -15.81
N LEU A 34 -9.85 7.16 -14.63
CA LEU A 34 -8.98 6.75 -13.53
C LEU A 34 -8.41 5.36 -13.77
N TYR A 35 -9.30 4.43 -14.10
CA TYR A 35 -8.97 3.05 -14.47
C TYR A 35 -10.15 2.42 -15.20
N ARG A 36 -9.87 1.34 -15.91
CA ARG A 36 -10.89 0.47 -16.53
C ARG A 36 -11.01 -0.79 -15.71
N ILE A 37 -12.19 -1.36 -15.61
CA ILE A 37 -12.47 -2.54 -14.79
C ILE A 37 -13.27 -3.57 -15.59
N LYS A 38 -12.92 -4.84 -15.40
CA LYS A 38 -13.58 -6.00 -16.01
C LYS A 38 -13.63 -7.11 -14.98
N GLU A 39 -14.70 -7.87 -14.98
CA GLU A 39 -14.87 -8.99 -14.05
C GLU A 39 -15.35 -10.26 -14.74
N CYS A 40 -15.04 -11.40 -14.16
CA CYS A 40 -15.65 -12.68 -14.46
C CYS A 40 -15.85 -13.49 -13.18
N VAL A 41 -16.83 -14.38 -13.20
CA VAL A 41 -17.07 -15.40 -12.17
C VAL A 41 -17.04 -16.75 -12.87
N ASP A 42 -16.18 -17.65 -12.42
CA ASP A 42 -16.04 -18.98 -12.99
C ASP A 42 -15.42 -19.95 -11.97
N ASP A 43 -15.41 -21.23 -12.32
CA ASP A 43 -14.76 -22.28 -11.54
C ASP A 43 -13.31 -22.44 -11.98
N PHE A 44 -12.40 -22.15 -11.10
CA PHE A 44 -10.95 -22.23 -11.34
C PHE A 44 -10.33 -23.41 -10.60
N SER A 45 -9.48 -24.15 -11.30
CA SER A 45 -8.78 -25.32 -10.75
C SER A 45 -7.47 -24.93 -10.07
N TYR A 46 -7.27 -25.39 -8.86
CA TYR A 46 -6.08 -25.19 -8.05
C TYR A 46 -5.46 -26.53 -7.65
N SER A 47 -4.14 -26.65 -7.82
CA SER A 47 -3.39 -27.75 -7.26
C SER A 47 -3.05 -27.43 -5.81
N CYS A 48 -3.47 -28.27 -4.88
CA CYS A 48 -3.07 -28.22 -3.49
C CYS A 48 -2.44 -29.56 -3.07
N THR A 49 -1.63 -29.50 -2.04
CA THR A 49 -1.05 -30.72 -1.43
C THR A 49 -1.81 -30.96 -0.13
N ASP A 50 -2.34 -32.16 0.06
CA ASP A 50 -2.99 -32.54 1.30
C ASP A 50 -2.01 -32.74 2.45
N THR A 51 -2.51 -32.98 3.66
CA THR A 51 -1.68 -33.23 4.85
C THR A 51 -0.82 -34.49 4.75
N ALA A 52 -1.14 -35.41 3.83
CA ALA A 52 -0.39 -36.60 3.54
C ALA A 52 0.64 -36.45 2.40
N GLY A 53 0.76 -35.25 1.82
CA GLY A 53 1.72 -34.96 0.74
C GLY A 53 1.21 -35.28 -0.67
N HIS A 54 -0.04 -35.73 -0.85
CA HIS A 54 -0.61 -36.03 -2.16
C HIS A 54 -1.12 -34.77 -2.86
N LYS A 55 -0.83 -34.65 -4.15
CA LYS A 55 -1.35 -33.56 -4.99
C LYS A 55 -2.83 -33.78 -5.28
N LYS A 56 -3.67 -32.82 -4.93
CA LYS A 56 -5.10 -32.81 -5.20
C LYS A 56 -5.47 -31.58 -6.00
N THR A 57 -6.34 -31.72 -6.98
CA THR A 57 -6.91 -30.58 -7.70
C THR A 57 -8.28 -30.24 -7.10
N VAL A 58 -8.44 -29.01 -6.67
CA VAL A 58 -9.71 -28.48 -6.12
C VAL A 58 -10.21 -27.42 -7.08
N LYS A 59 -11.53 -27.46 -7.38
CA LYS A 59 -12.22 -26.41 -8.11
C LYS A 59 -12.85 -25.45 -7.11
N LEU A 60 -12.64 -24.16 -7.31
CA LEU A 60 -13.19 -23.09 -6.49
C LEU A 60 -13.87 -22.08 -7.40
N THR A 61 -15.12 -21.77 -7.09
CA THR A 61 -15.83 -20.66 -7.72
C THR A 61 -15.28 -19.36 -7.17
N GLU A 62 -14.75 -18.52 -8.03
CA GLU A 62 -14.18 -17.24 -7.62
C GLU A 62 -14.53 -16.14 -8.62
N LYS A 63 -14.59 -14.91 -8.10
CA LYS A 63 -14.68 -13.71 -8.90
C LYS A 63 -13.28 -13.16 -9.15
N ARG A 64 -12.94 -12.96 -10.42
CA ARG A 64 -11.71 -12.31 -10.87
C ARG A 64 -12.04 -10.93 -11.42
N ILE A 65 -11.33 -9.94 -10.92
CA ILE A 65 -11.50 -8.55 -11.29
C ILE A 65 -10.18 -8.05 -11.84
N VAL A 66 -10.16 -7.65 -13.10
CA VAL A 66 -9.00 -7.06 -13.75
C VAL A 66 -9.21 -5.57 -13.86
N THR A 67 -8.18 -4.82 -13.52
CA THR A 67 -8.16 -3.38 -13.68
C THR A 67 -6.99 -2.96 -14.56
N PHE A 68 -7.20 -1.96 -15.40
CA PHE A 68 -6.17 -1.30 -16.18
C PHE A 68 -6.12 0.17 -15.83
N ASN A 69 -4.95 0.63 -15.36
CA ASN A 69 -4.73 2.03 -15.02
C ASN A 69 -3.73 2.67 -16.01
N PRO A 70 -4.17 3.63 -16.85
CA PRO A 70 -3.30 4.25 -17.86
C PRO A 70 -2.08 4.98 -17.27
N LYS A 71 -2.27 5.68 -16.15
CA LYS A 71 -1.17 6.40 -15.48
C LYS A 71 -0.14 5.42 -14.92
N LEU A 72 -0.61 4.33 -14.31
CA LEU A 72 0.27 3.26 -13.83
C LEU A 72 0.99 2.57 -14.99
N ALA A 73 0.31 2.33 -16.11
CA ALA A 73 0.92 1.75 -17.31
C ALA A 73 2.06 2.62 -17.84
N ALA A 74 1.86 3.93 -17.94
CA ALA A 74 2.89 4.88 -18.36
C ALA A 74 4.09 4.86 -17.42
N LYS A 75 3.85 4.90 -16.10
CA LYS A 75 4.92 4.83 -15.07
C LYS A 75 5.69 3.52 -15.16
N GLN A 76 5.01 2.39 -15.27
CA GLN A 76 5.66 1.08 -15.37
C GLN A 76 6.46 0.94 -16.67
N LYS A 77 5.94 1.40 -17.82
CA LYS A 77 6.68 1.39 -19.10
C LYS A 77 7.94 2.26 -19.01
N TYR A 78 7.87 3.43 -18.41
CA TYR A 78 9.04 4.27 -18.16
C TYR A 78 10.08 3.54 -17.31
N GLU A 79 9.68 2.90 -16.21
CA GLU A 79 10.57 2.15 -15.34
C GLU A 79 11.20 0.94 -16.05
N ILE A 80 10.42 0.20 -16.85
CA ILE A 80 10.94 -0.89 -17.68
C ILE A 80 12.02 -0.38 -18.62
N ASN A 81 11.78 0.74 -19.33
CA ASN A 81 12.74 1.34 -20.24
C ASN A 81 14.02 1.76 -19.51
N ARG A 82 13.90 2.39 -18.34
CA ARG A 82 15.03 2.78 -17.49
C ARG A 82 15.88 1.56 -17.09
N GLN A 83 15.24 0.47 -16.70
CA GLN A 83 15.95 -0.76 -16.32
C GLN A 83 16.58 -1.47 -17.52
N VAL A 84 15.93 -1.45 -18.69
CA VAL A 84 16.49 -1.98 -19.93
C VAL A 84 17.73 -1.18 -20.35
N GLU A 85 17.68 0.15 -20.30
CA GLU A 85 18.85 0.98 -20.61
C GLU A 85 20.00 0.76 -19.61
N LYS A 86 19.69 0.58 -18.32
CA LYS A 86 20.69 0.17 -17.32
C LYS A 86 21.31 -1.18 -17.68
N ALA A 87 20.49 -2.17 -18.06
CA ALA A 87 20.97 -3.49 -18.47
C ALA A 87 21.88 -3.43 -19.70
N LYS A 88 21.54 -2.60 -20.72
CA LYS A 88 22.38 -2.38 -21.89
C LYS A 88 23.74 -1.77 -21.54
N LYS A 89 23.76 -0.76 -20.65
CA LYS A 89 25.00 -0.14 -20.18
C LYS A 89 25.87 -1.15 -19.43
N LEU A 90 25.29 -1.93 -18.51
CA LEU A 90 26.00 -2.96 -17.77
C LEU A 90 26.51 -4.08 -18.67
N LYS A 91 25.76 -4.47 -19.70
CA LYS A 91 26.23 -5.41 -20.74
C LYS A 91 27.46 -4.84 -21.47
N ALA A 92 27.43 -3.57 -21.88
CA ALA A 92 28.53 -2.92 -22.59
C ALA A 92 29.80 -2.82 -21.71
N SER A 93 29.66 -2.62 -20.41
CA SER A 93 30.77 -2.58 -19.44
C SER A 93 31.22 -3.96 -18.96
N GLN A 94 30.66 -5.06 -19.46
CA GLN A 94 30.92 -6.44 -19.02
C GLN A 94 30.77 -6.63 -17.50
N ALA A 95 29.78 -5.98 -16.92
CA ALA A 95 29.50 -6.01 -15.50
C ALA A 95 29.17 -7.42 -14.98
N LYS A 96 29.51 -7.70 -13.74
CA LYS A 96 29.20 -8.99 -13.09
C LYS A 96 27.70 -9.16 -12.90
N ARG A 97 27.23 -10.42 -12.85
CA ARG A 97 25.80 -10.76 -12.66
C ARG A 97 25.16 -10.06 -11.45
N SER A 98 25.90 -9.94 -10.34
CA SER A 98 25.42 -9.29 -9.11
C SER A 98 25.12 -7.79 -9.28
N GLU A 99 25.76 -7.12 -10.24
CA GLU A 99 25.59 -5.69 -10.48
C GLU A 99 24.30 -5.33 -11.20
N TYR A 100 23.68 -6.31 -11.89
CA TYR A 100 22.42 -6.10 -12.61
C TYR A 100 21.23 -5.84 -11.69
N GLY A 101 21.22 -6.38 -10.47
CA GLY A 101 20.10 -6.17 -9.53
C GLY A 101 18.74 -6.43 -10.20
N ASP A 102 17.82 -5.47 -10.10
CA ASP A 102 16.48 -5.55 -10.71
C ASP A 102 16.48 -5.60 -12.25
N SER A 103 17.55 -5.16 -12.89
CA SER A 103 17.69 -5.21 -14.37
C SER A 103 17.95 -6.63 -14.87
N SER A 104 18.36 -7.55 -13.98
CA SER A 104 18.67 -8.96 -14.33
C SER A 104 17.49 -9.71 -14.94
N LYS A 105 16.25 -9.30 -14.63
CA LYS A 105 15.02 -9.89 -15.22
C LYS A 105 14.85 -9.65 -16.71
N TYR A 106 15.58 -8.68 -17.26
CA TYR A 106 15.57 -8.35 -18.70
C TYR A 106 16.81 -8.85 -19.45
N VAL A 107 17.58 -9.69 -18.80
CA VAL A 107 18.84 -10.22 -19.33
C VAL A 107 18.88 -11.74 -19.18
N SER A 108 19.38 -12.42 -20.19
CA SER A 108 19.70 -13.83 -20.14
C SER A 108 21.20 -14.01 -19.98
N PHE A 109 21.60 -14.77 -18.96
CA PHE A 109 22.99 -15.12 -18.70
C PHE A 109 23.26 -16.52 -19.28
N ILE A 110 24.02 -16.59 -20.38
CA ILE A 110 24.29 -17.82 -21.08
C ILE A 110 25.69 -18.27 -20.69
N PRO A 111 25.88 -19.44 -20.05
CA PRO A 111 27.19 -19.96 -19.73
C PRO A 111 27.94 -20.27 -21.06
N THR A 112 29.19 -19.85 -21.16
CA THR A 112 29.97 -19.93 -22.41
C THR A 112 30.49 -21.32 -22.70
N ASN A 113 30.40 -22.29 -21.79
CA ASN A 113 30.87 -23.67 -22.03
C ASN A 113 29.75 -24.63 -22.40
N LYS A 114 29.89 -25.25 -23.57
CA LYS A 114 28.99 -26.31 -24.08
C LYS A 114 28.96 -27.59 -23.24
N LYS A 115 29.81 -27.71 -22.21
CA LYS A 115 29.96 -28.94 -21.37
C LYS A 115 29.26 -28.89 -20.00
N GLY A 116 28.53 -27.80 -19.65
CA GLY A 116 27.80 -27.75 -18.41
C GLY A 116 28.67 -27.64 -17.14
N GLU A 117 29.98 -27.45 -17.28
CA GLU A 117 30.87 -27.19 -16.14
C GLU A 117 30.75 -25.71 -15.77
N GLU A 118 30.48 -25.45 -14.48
CA GLU A 118 30.57 -24.10 -13.89
C GLU A 118 32.03 -23.64 -13.96
N THR A 119 32.39 -23.02 -15.06
CA THR A 119 33.66 -22.35 -15.14
C THR A 119 33.49 -20.90 -14.73
N GLU A 120 34.43 -20.36 -13.96
CA GLU A 120 34.62 -18.91 -13.71
C GLU A 120 34.93 -18.14 -15.00
N GLY A 121 34.36 -18.56 -16.12
CA GLY A 121 34.50 -17.98 -17.44
C GLY A 121 33.44 -16.89 -17.71
N ALA A 122 33.75 -16.01 -18.62
CA ALA A 122 32.89 -14.92 -19.04
C ALA A 122 31.51 -15.43 -19.47
N VAL A 123 30.47 -15.03 -18.72
CA VAL A 123 29.07 -15.35 -19.04
C VAL A 123 28.64 -14.42 -20.16
N LYS A 124 28.19 -14.98 -21.28
CA LYS A 124 27.61 -14.19 -22.39
C LYS A 124 26.29 -13.62 -21.91
N VAL A 125 26.17 -12.30 -21.92
CA VAL A 125 24.97 -11.58 -21.49
C VAL A 125 24.18 -11.16 -22.73
N GLU A 126 22.92 -11.57 -22.80
CA GLU A 126 22.00 -11.18 -23.88
C GLU A 126 20.77 -10.49 -23.35
N ILE A 127 20.30 -9.47 -24.07
CA ILE A 127 19.04 -8.78 -23.72
C ILE A 127 17.87 -9.71 -24.05
N ASN A 128 16.98 -9.90 -23.09
CA ASN A 128 15.80 -10.76 -23.25
C ASN A 128 14.61 -9.94 -23.74
N GLU A 129 14.53 -9.78 -25.07
CA GLU A 129 13.45 -9.01 -25.70
C GLU A 129 12.06 -9.57 -25.38
N LYS A 130 11.91 -10.89 -25.29
CA LYS A 130 10.62 -11.53 -24.92
C LYS A 130 10.18 -11.13 -23.51
N ALA A 131 11.10 -11.07 -22.56
CA ALA A 131 10.80 -10.63 -21.19
C ALA A 131 10.41 -9.14 -21.15
N ILE A 132 11.08 -8.31 -21.96
CA ILE A 132 10.78 -6.87 -22.07
C ILE A 132 9.40 -6.67 -22.67
N GLU A 133 9.11 -7.33 -23.78
CA GLU A 133 7.81 -7.23 -24.44
C GLU A 133 6.68 -7.70 -23.54
N ASN A 134 6.85 -8.85 -22.87
CA ASN A 134 5.89 -9.36 -21.90
C ASN A 134 5.68 -8.39 -20.74
N ALA A 135 6.75 -7.78 -20.23
CA ALA A 135 6.63 -6.79 -19.16
C ALA A 135 5.86 -5.54 -19.61
N ARG A 136 6.10 -5.06 -20.85
CA ARG A 136 5.40 -3.90 -21.43
C ARG A 136 3.93 -4.20 -21.74
N ARG A 137 3.63 -5.41 -22.22
CA ARG A 137 2.29 -5.87 -22.57
C ARG A 137 1.34 -5.85 -21.38
N PHE A 138 1.83 -6.21 -20.18
CA PHE A 138 1.03 -6.24 -18.95
C PHE A 138 1.22 -5.01 -18.05
N ALA A 139 1.86 -3.96 -18.54
CA ALA A 139 2.00 -2.73 -17.78
C ALA A 139 0.64 -2.08 -17.54
N GLY A 140 0.36 -1.70 -16.29
CA GLY A 140 -0.90 -1.07 -15.87
C GLY A 140 -2.03 -2.04 -15.52
N TYR A 141 -1.88 -3.33 -15.81
CA TYR A 141 -2.86 -4.35 -15.44
C TYR A 141 -2.62 -4.88 -14.03
N ASN A 142 -3.70 -5.05 -13.29
CA ASN A 142 -3.73 -5.71 -11.99
C ASN A 142 -4.94 -6.64 -11.93
N MET A 143 -4.78 -7.80 -11.29
CA MET A 143 -5.88 -8.75 -11.07
C MET A 143 -6.09 -8.94 -9.57
N ILE A 144 -7.34 -8.82 -9.17
CA ILE A 144 -7.83 -9.08 -7.81
C ILE A 144 -8.75 -10.29 -7.88
N VAL A 145 -8.60 -11.18 -6.93
CA VAL A 145 -9.39 -12.42 -6.82
C VAL A 145 -10.11 -12.43 -5.48
N THR A 146 -11.36 -12.84 -5.48
CA THR A 146 -12.18 -12.95 -4.27
C THR A 146 -13.15 -14.12 -4.35
N SER A 147 -13.46 -14.71 -3.21
CA SER A 147 -14.56 -15.67 -3.02
C SER A 147 -15.92 -14.97 -2.89
N GLU A 148 -15.93 -13.65 -2.69
CA GLU A 148 -17.16 -12.86 -2.57
C GLU A 148 -17.78 -12.58 -3.95
N ILE A 149 -18.39 -13.60 -4.55
CA ILE A 149 -18.88 -13.56 -5.92
C ILE A 149 -20.03 -12.56 -6.14
N HIS A 150 -20.82 -12.26 -5.09
CA HIS A 150 -21.96 -11.35 -5.15
C HIS A 150 -21.57 -9.87 -4.91
N MET A 151 -20.35 -9.61 -4.42
CA MET A 151 -19.89 -8.25 -4.17
C MET A 151 -19.58 -7.53 -5.49
N ALA A 152 -20.05 -6.31 -5.66
CA ALA A 152 -19.74 -5.50 -6.84
C ALA A 152 -18.21 -5.28 -6.99
N ALA A 153 -17.69 -5.35 -8.22
CA ALA A 153 -16.26 -5.22 -8.50
C ALA A 153 -15.65 -3.92 -7.95
N SER A 154 -16.39 -2.81 -8.00
CA SER A 154 -15.95 -1.52 -7.44
C SER A 154 -15.76 -1.57 -5.92
N LYS A 155 -16.61 -2.30 -5.20
CA LYS A 155 -16.47 -2.50 -3.75
C LYS A 155 -15.27 -3.37 -3.42
N VAL A 156 -15.06 -4.46 -4.17
CA VAL A 156 -13.89 -5.34 -4.01
C VAL A 156 -12.60 -4.55 -4.28
N TYR A 157 -12.59 -3.76 -5.35
CA TYR A 157 -11.46 -2.89 -5.70
C TYR A 157 -11.16 -1.89 -4.58
N ALA A 158 -12.17 -1.19 -4.07
CA ALA A 158 -12.01 -0.25 -2.96
C ALA A 158 -11.52 -0.95 -1.67
N ALA A 159 -12.06 -2.13 -1.34
CA ALA A 159 -11.62 -2.91 -0.19
C ALA A 159 -10.15 -3.32 -0.33
N TYR A 160 -9.74 -3.82 -1.50
CA TYR A 160 -8.35 -4.18 -1.77
C TYR A 160 -7.41 -2.99 -1.65
N HIS A 161 -7.76 -1.85 -2.24
CA HIS A 161 -6.95 -0.64 -2.16
C HIS A 161 -6.91 -0.01 -0.76
N ASN A 162 -7.83 -0.36 0.13
CA ASN A 162 -7.80 0.08 1.52
C ASN A 162 -6.90 -0.78 2.42
N LEU A 163 -6.36 -1.91 1.95
CA LEU A 163 -5.46 -2.78 2.73
C LEU A 163 -4.17 -2.06 3.17
N TRP A 164 -3.70 -1.07 2.41
CA TRP A 164 -2.55 -0.25 2.80
C TRP A 164 -2.73 0.44 4.17
N ARG A 165 -3.98 0.71 4.58
CA ARG A 165 -4.28 1.29 5.90
C ARG A 165 -3.91 0.35 7.04
N ILE A 166 -4.02 -0.97 6.80
CA ILE A 166 -3.59 -1.99 7.76
C ILE A 166 -2.06 -1.98 7.85
N GLU A 167 -1.36 -1.95 6.72
CA GLU A 167 0.11 -1.86 6.69
C GLU A 167 0.60 -0.58 7.37
N GLU A 168 -0.07 0.54 7.15
CA GLU A 168 0.23 1.80 7.82
C GLU A 168 0.02 1.69 9.33
N SER A 169 -1.05 1.03 9.81
CA SER A 169 -1.28 0.81 11.22
C SER A 169 -0.17 -0.05 11.85
N PHE A 170 0.29 -1.11 11.17
CA PHE A 170 1.45 -1.87 11.62
C PHE A 170 2.74 -1.06 11.60
N ARG A 171 2.92 -0.17 10.64
CA ARG A 171 4.07 0.75 10.61
C ARG A 171 4.06 1.66 11.82
N VAL A 172 2.91 2.27 12.13
CA VAL A 172 2.73 3.11 13.33
C VAL A 172 3.08 2.34 14.61
N MET A 173 2.58 1.11 14.76
CA MET A 173 2.94 0.28 15.91
C MET A 173 4.45 0.07 16.04
N LYS A 174 5.14 -0.12 14.93
CA LYS A 174 6.60 -0.39 14.93
C LYS A 174 7.45 0.85 15.16
N SER A 175 7.06 1.98 14.54
CA SER A 175 7.90 3.19 14.51
C SER A 175 7.51 4.23 15.54
N GLN A 176 6.22 4.38 15.87
CA GLN A 176 5.74 5.42 16.77
C GLN A 176 5.49 4.91 18.19
N LEU A 177 5.11 3.64 18.32
CA LEU A 177 4.80 3.02 19.61
C LEU A 177 5.90 2.03 20.07
N ASP A 178 6.99 1.89 19.32
CA ASP A 178 8.10 0.98 19.62
C ASP A 178 7.63 -0.43 20.04
N ALA A 179 6.56 -0.93 19.38
CA ALA A 179 6.02 -2.23 19.70
C ALA A 179 7.01 -3.39 19.43
N ARG A 180 8.13 -3.11 18.79
CA ARG A 180 9.26 -4.03 18.56
C ARG A 180 10.59 -3.28 18.67
N PRO A 181 11.62 -3.94 19.27
CA PRO A 181 11.65 -5.31 19.81
C PRO A 181 10.91 -5.43 21.15
N VAL A 182 10.36 -6.63 21.42
CA VAL A 182 9.66 -6.92 22.67
C VAL A 182 10.67 -7.52 23.65
N TYR A 183 10.98 -6.83 24.73
CA TYR A 183 11.91 -7.28 25.78
C TYR A 183 11.21 -8.01 26.94
N LEU A 184 9.95 -8.41 26.74
CA LEU A 184 9.13 -9.08 27.73
C LEU A 184 9.25 -10.61 27.55
N GLN A 185 9.26 -11.37 28.66
CA GLN A 185 9.43 -12.82 28.63
C GLN A 185 8.14 -13.60 28.89
N LYS A 186 7.23 -13.07 29.70
CA LYS A 186 5.97 -13.74 30.03
C LYS A 186 4.92 -13.50 28.96
N GLN A 187 4.21 -14.56 28.56
CA GLN A 187 3.18 -14.51 27.53
C GLN A 187 2.09 -13.47 27.83
N GLU A 188 1.63 -13.40 29.09
CA GLU A 188 0.59 -12.46 29.52
C GLU A 188 1.04 -10.99 29.36
N THR A 189 2.29 -10.69 29.75
CA THR A 189 2.86 -9.34 29.58
C THR A 189 3.09 -8.98 28.13
N ILE A 190 3.47 -9.92 27.27
CA ILE A 190 3.58 -9.72 25.82
C ILE A 190 2.21 -9.44 25.24
N THR A 191 1.19 -10.21 25.62
CA THR A 191 -0.21 -9.98 25.17
C THR A 191 -0.72 -8.61 25.62
N GLY A 192 -0.49 -8.24 26.87
CA GLY A 192 -0.86 -6.93 27.42
C GLY A 192 -0.16 -5.78 26.70
N HIS A 193 1.13 -5.92 26.39
CA HIS A 193 1.88 -4.94 25.61
C HIS A 193 1.26 -4.69 24.22
N PHE A 194 0.99 -5.76 23.47
CA PHE A 194 0.37 -5.62 22.15
C PHE A 194 -1.05 -5.11 22.22
N LEU A 195 -1.82 -5.43 23.28
CA LEU A 195 -3.16 -4.87 23.49
C LEU A 195 -3.10 -3.36 23.70
N ILE A 196 -2.16 -2.87 24.51
CA ILE A 196 -1.96 -1.43 24.74
C ILE A 196 -1.58 -0.75 23.41
N CYS A 197 -0.63 -1.30 22.66
CA CYS A 197 -0.25 -0.77 21.35
C CYS A 197 -1.44 -0.74 20.37
N TYR A 198 -2.26 -1.79 20.35
CA TYR A 198 -3.47 -1.85 19.53
C TYR A 198 -4.47 -0.75 19.90
N LEU A 199 -4.75 -0.57 21.20
CA LEU A 199 -5.65 0.48 21.68
C LEU A 199 -5.12 1.87 21.34
N ALA A 200 -3.82 2.10 21.48
CA ALA A 200 -3.19 3.37 21.10
C ALA A 200 -3.36 3.67 19.59
N VAL A 201 -3.13 2.68 18.73
CA VAL A 201 -3.38 2.82 17.29
C VAL A 201 -4.86 3.09 17.01
N LEU A 202 -5.77 2.36 17.66
CA LEU A 202 -7.21 2.54 17.48
C LEU A 202 -7.64 3.96 17.83
N LEU A 203 -7.21 4.48 18.98
CA LEU A 203 -7.51 5.85 19.41
C LEU A 203 -6.93 6.89 18.45
N THR A 204 -5.68 6.69 17.99
CA THR A 204 -5.04 7.56 17.00
C THR A 204 -5.81 7.57 15.68
N ARG A 205 -6.31 6.41 15.22
CA ARG A 205 -7.11 6.31 13.99
C ARG A 205 -8.48 6.96 14.15
N ILE A 206 -9.12 6.82 15.30
CA ILE A 206 -10.38 7.52 15.60
C ILE A 206 -10.15 9.04 15.57
N LEU A 207 -9.10 9.53 16.21
CA LEU A 207 -8.72 10.94 16.18
C LEU A 207 -8.48 11.41 14.74
N GLN A 208 -7.64 10.70 13.98
CA GLN A 208 -7.27 11.05 12.62
C GLN A 208 -8.48 11.08 11.66
N ILE A 209 -9.31 10.04 11.69
CA ILE A 209 -10.37 9.85 10.69
C ILE A 209 -11.63 10.63 11.06
N HIS A 210 -12.09 10.51 12.32
CA HIS A 210 -13.37 11.06 12.72
C HIS A 210 -13.29 12.52 13.16
N ILE A 211 -12.20 12.90 13.83
CA ILE A 211 -12.05 14.26 14.36
C ILE A 211 -11.29 15.13 13.36
N LEU A 212 -10.08 14.73 12.98
CA LEU A 212 -9.20 15.52 12.12
C LEU A 212 -9.49 15.34 10.60
N LYS A 213 -10.47 14.50 10.20
CA LYS A 213 -10.90 14.28 8.81
C LYS A 213 -9.77 13.94 7.84
N ASN A 214 -8.72 13.24 8.31
CA ASN A 214 -7.49 12.92 7.57
C ASN A 214 -6.71 14.15 7.06
N GLN A 215 -6.83 15.30 7.72
CA GLN A 215 -6.05 16.49 7.37
C GLN A 215 -4.57 16.35 7.76
N TYR A 216 -4.30 15.56 8.80
CA TYR A 216 -2.96 15.35 9.36
C TYR A 216 -2.53 13.89 9.24
N GLY A 217 -1.24 13.69 8.97
CA GLY A 217 -0.61 12.38 8.98
C GLY A 217 -0.47 11.82 10.39
N THR A 218 -0.24 10.52 10.48
CA THR A 218 -0.08 9.86 11.80
C THR A 218 1.16 10.39 12.54
N GLU A 219 2.24 10.68 11.82
CA GLU A 219 3.48 11.21 12.36
C GLU A 219 3.26 12.58 13.00
N GLU A 220 2.61 13.49 12.29
CA GLU A 220 2.24 14.81 12.78
C GLU A 220 1.35 14.75 14.05
N ILE A 221 0.43 13.78 14.13
CA ILE A 221 -0.40 13.56 15.30
C ILE A 221 0.44 13.10 16.50
N PHE A 222 1.41 12.20 16.29
CA PHE A 222 2.29 11.75 17.37
C PHE A 222 3.25 12.84 17.82
N ASP A 223 3.78 13.67 16.92
CA ASP A 223 4.63 14.80 17.25
C ASP A 223 3.82 15.81 18.08
N PHE A 224 2.59 16.12 17.68
CA PHE A 224 1.68 16.91 18.49
C PHE A 224 1.49 16.34 19.90
N ILE A 225 1.21 15.02 20.04
CA ILE A 225 1.00 14.40 21.37
C ILE A 225 2.26 14.49 22.24
N ARG A 226 3.45 14.35 21.66
CA ARG A 226 4.74 14.42 22.37
C ARG A 226 5.08 15.84 22.81
N ASP A 227 4.80 16.82 21.95
CA ASP A 227 5.23 18.20 22.16
C ASP A 227 4.18 19.05 22.86
N PHE A 228 2.93 18.56 22.90
CA PHE A 228 1.85 19.28 23.60
C PHE A 228 2.09 19.34 25.10
N ARG A 229 2.39 20.54 25.58
CA ARG A 229 2.68 20.84 26.99
C ARG A 229 1.64 21.75 27.54
N VAL A 230 1.08 21.38 28.70
CA VAL A 230 0.12 22.18 29.43
C VAL A 230 0.64 22.48 30.82
N ALA A 231 0.80 23.74 31.15
CA ALA A 231 1.14 24.19 32.51
C ALA A 231 -0.14 24.62 33.25
N LYS A 232 -0.42 23.99 34.39
CA LYS A 232 -1.50 24.42 35.28
C LYS A 232 -1.06 25.66 36.04
N ILE A 233 -1.74 26.78 35.83
CA ILE A 233 -1.49 28.05 36.56
C ILE A 233 -2.34 28.13 37.82
N SER A 234 -3.60 27.69 37.75
CA SER A 234 -4.53 27.61 38.85
C SER A 234 -5.55 26.49 38.60
N ASP A 235 -6.47 26.24 39.57
CA ASP A 235 -7.45 25.17 39.43
C ASP A 235 -8.39 25.29 38.21
N ARG A 236 -8.47 26.48 37.64
CA ARG A 236 -9.32 26.77 36.46
C ARG A 236 -8.55 27.37 35.27
N LYS A 237 -7.21 27.53 35.37
CA LYS A 237 -6.43 28.22 34.37
C LYS A 237 -5.22 27.37 33.95
N TYR A 238 -5.15 27.09 32.68
CA TYR A 238 -4.05 26.35 32.04
C TYR A 238 -3.41 27.23 31.00
N ASN A 239 -2.09 27.14 30.87
CA ASN A 239 -1.34 27.73 29.75
C ASN A 239 -0.76 26.64 28.92
N PHE A 240 -0.80 26.78 27.59
CA PHE A 240 -0.19 25.86 26.63
C PHE A 240 0.71 26.65 25.69
N SER A 241 1.76 25.99 25.21
CA SER A 241 2.70 26.59 24.27
C SER A 241 2.00 26.82 22.93
N PRO A 242 2.00 28.04 22.38
CA PRO A 242 1.27 28.36 21.16
C PRO A 242 2.13 28.05 19.93
N ASP A 243 2.27 26.78 19.54
CA ASP A 243 2.63 26.48 18.17
C ASP A 243 1.38 26.57 17.29
N ILE A 244 1.50 27.24 16.14
CA ILE A 244 0.39 27.45 15.18
C ILE A 244 -0.28 26.11 14.84
N PHE A 245 0.52 25.06 14.68
CA PHE A 245 0.07 23.70 14.41
C PHE A 245 -0.78 23.10 15.54
N ILE A 246 -0.38 23.32 16.79
CA ILE A 246 -1.13 22.92 18.00
C ILE A 246 -2.49 23.59 18.04
N TYR A 247 -2.53 24.89 17.70
CA TYR A 247 -3.77 25.66 17.67
C TYR A 247 -4.77 25.15 16.63
N GLU A 248 -4.31 24.82 15.42
CA GLU A 248 -5.16 24.28 14.35
C GLU A 248 -5.77 22.92 14.71
N ILE A 249 -5.00 22.01 15.31
CA ILE A 249 -5.50 20.72 15.81
C ILE A 249 -6.53 20.93 16.93
N LEU A 250 -6.26 21.79 17.88
CA LEU A 250 -7.18 22.09 18.98
C LEU A 250 -8.49 22.70 18.47
N CYS A 251 -8.42 23.63 17.52
CA CYS A 251 -9.61 24.19 16.88
C CYS A 251 -10.44 23.11 16.16
N SER A 252 -9.79 22.16 15.48
CA SER A 252 -10.46 21.06 14.82
C SER A 252 -11.16 20.12 15.81
N ILE A 253 -10.54 19.83 16.95
CA ILE A 253 -11.12 19.03 18.03
C ILE A 253 -12.30 19.77 18.68
N GLN A 254 -12.15 21.05 18.93
CA GLN A 254 -13.19 21.87 19.56
C GLN A 254 -14.42 22.05 18.66
N TYR A 255 -14.23 22.25 17.36
CA TYR A 255 -15.31 22.33 16.38
C TYR A 255 -16.15 21.03 16.35
N PHE A 256 -15.50 19.87 16.51
CA PHE A 256 -16.18 18.59 16.59
C PHE A 256 -16.98 18.44 17.91
N SER A 257 -16.40 18.89 19.02
CA SER A 257 -17.06 18.85 20.34
C SER A 257 -18.29 19.75 20.40
N THR A 258 -18.25 20.95 19.83
CA THR A 258 -19.38 21.90 19.82
C THR A 258 -20.53 21.46 18.92
N ASN A 259 -20.27 20.71 17.86
CA ASN A 259 -21.30 20.17 16.98
C ASN A 259 -21.94 18.87 17.51
N SER A 260 -21.31 18.21 18.48
CA SER A 260 -21.83 16.96 19.05
C SER A 260 -22.53 17.12 20.40
N ILE A 261 -22.31 18.24 21.13
CA ILE A 261 -22.91 18.49 22.45
C ILE A 261 -23.14 20.01 22.59
N ASN A 262 -24.38 20.40 22.81
CA ASN A 262 -24.72 21.75 23.29
C ASN A 262 -24.14 21.94 24.68
N SER A 263 -22.89 22.36 24.80
CA SER A 263 -22.19 22.57 26.08
C SER A 263 -21.50 23.95 26.12
N PRO A 264 -21.56 24.67 27.26
CA PRO A 264 -21.15 26.10 27.40
C PRO A 264 -19.62 26.32 27.43
N ALA A 265 -18.78 25.39 26.92
CA ALA A 265 -17.32 25.54 26.85
C ALA A 265 -16.86 26.50 25.74
N THR A 266 -17.79 27.09 24.99
CA THR A 266 -17.53 27.95 23.82
C THR A 266 -16.97 29.34 24.14
N ALA A 267 -16.76 29.66 25.42
CA ALA A 267 -16.42 31.03 25.85
C ALA A 267 -14.89 31.31 25.88
N ILE A 268 -14.03 30.31 25.80
CA ILE A 268 -12.57 30.49 26.05
C ILE A 268 -11.78 30.84 24.79
N CYS A 269 -12.23 30.46 23.58
CA CYS A 269 -11.53 30.75 22.31
C CYS A 269 -11.92 32.09 21.64
N ARG A 270 -12.88 32.84 22.16
CA ARG A 270 -13.33 34.10 21.54
C ARG A 270 -12.69 35.40 22.09
N SER A 271 -11.89 35.32 23.14
CA SER A 271 -11.40 36.54 23.80
C SER A 271 -9.99 37.00 23.43
N ASP A 272 -9.23 36.28 22.63
CA ASP A 272 -7.83 36.66 22.34
C ASP A 272 -7.47 36.86 20.87
N SER A 273 -8.43 37.15 19.98
CA SER A 273 -8.13 37.64 18.62
C SER A 273 -7.60 39.09 18.60
N SER A 274 -7.38 39.72 19.74
CA SER A 274 -6.82 41.09 19.84
C SER A 274 -5.32 41.14 20.17
N LEU A 275 -4.61 40.02 20.26
CA LEU A 275 -3.17 39.97 20.58
C LEU A 275 -2.27 39.58 19.39
N LEU A 276 -2.79 39.55 18.16
CA LEU A 276 -1.99 39.33 16.94
C LEU A 276 -1.88 40.59 16.06
N ALA A 277 -1.88 41.78 16.69
CA ALA A 277 -1.54 43.02 16.04
C ALA A 277 -0.47 43.74 16.87
N ILE A 278 0.80 43.27 16.78
CA ILE A 278 2.05 44.06 16.88
C ILE A 278 3.12 43.31 16.13
#